data_43b13fef726b9212271ad441fff81da7
#
_entry.id   43b13fef726b9212271ad441fff81da7
#
_cell.length_a   1.000
_cell.length_b   1.000
_cell.length_c   1.000
_cell.angle_alpha   90.00
_cell.angle_beta   90.00
_cell.angle_gamma   90.00
#
_symmetry.space_group_name_H-M   'P 1'
#
loop_
_entity.id
_entity.type
_entity.pdbx_description
1 polymer ?
#
loop_
_entity_poly.entity_id
_entity_poly.type
_entity_poly.pdbx_seq_one_letter_code
_entity_poly.pdbx_strand_id
1 'polypeptide(L)'
;MGDNAQTQTLTAEVKPLAELLQYQDGAIVSRVLLKNKGGTVTLFAFEQGEQLSEHTAPFEALVFVVDGEAEVEIAGEAYGVKSGETITLPANIPHAVRAATRFKMLLTMIRA
;
A
#
# COMPACT_ATOMS: atom_id res chain seq x y z
N MET A 1 -12.79 -3.83 16.61
CA MET A 1 -11.47 -3.64 16.07
C MET A 1 -11.22 -2.15 15.94
N GLY A 2 -10.14 -1.69 16.43
CA GLY A 2 -9.87 -0.27 16.47
C GLY A 2 -9.03 0.27 15.31
N ASP A 3 -8.74 -0.55 14.34
CA ASP A 3 -7.93 -0.11 13.21
C ASP A 3 -8.79 0.28 12.02
N ASN A 4 -8.16 0.93 11.04
CA ASN A 4 -8.83 1.35 9.81
C ASN A 4 -8.77 0.28 8.72
N ALA A 5 -8.23 -0.89 9.05
CA ALA A 5 -8.14 -1.99 8.12
C ALA A 5 -9.34 -2.91 8.27
N GLN A 6 -9.95 -3.26 7.18
CA GLN A 6 -11.00 -4.26 7.15
C GLN A 6 -10.40 -5.56 6.65
N THR A 7 -10.65 -6.65 7.36
CA THR A 7 -10.22 -7.97 6.93
C THR A 7 -11.40 -8.65 6.27
N GLN A 8 -11.35 -8.68 4.95
CA GLN A 8 -12.47 -9.20 4.17
C GLN A 8 -11.91 -9.95 2.97
N THR A 9 -11.97 -11.27 3.03
CA THR A 9 -11.55 -12.12 1.93
C THR A 9 -12.43 -11.87 0.73
N LEU A 10 -11.82 -11.69 -0.43
CA LEU A 10 -12.55 -11.56 -1.68
C LEU A 10 -13.19 -12.89 -2.04
N THR A 11 -14.44 -12.84 -2.47
CA THR A 11 -15.13 -14.01 -3.02
C THR A 11 -14.72 -14.15 -4.49
N ALA A 12 -15.14 -15.25 -5.12
CA ALA A 12 -14.82 -15.51 -6.53
C ALA A 12 -15.64 -14.59 -7.44
N GLU A 13 -15.35 -13.31 -7.39
CA GLU A 13 -16.00 -12.27 -8.18
C GLU A 13 -14.98 -11.41 -8.87
N VAL A 14 -15.30 -10.96 -10.08
CA VAL A 14 -14.45 -10.01 -10.80
C VAL A 14 -14.85 -8.60 -10.39
N LYS A 15 -13.88 -7.84 -9.88
CA LYS A 15 -14.12 -6.46 -9.46
C LYS A 15 -12.97 -5.56 -9.91
N PRO A 16 -13.26 -4.31 -10.31
CA PRO A 16 -12.20 -3.35 -10.60
C PRO A 16 -11.44 -3.04 -9.31
N LEU A 17 -10.15 -3.28 -9.32
CA LEU A 17 -9.32 -3.12 -8.11
C LEU A 17 -9.43 -1.72 -7.52
N ALA A 18 -9.35 -0.69 -8.37
CA ALA A 18 -9.36 0.70 -7.90
C ALA A 18 -10.69 1.10 -7.23
N GLU A 19 -11.76 0.35 -7.45
CA GLU A 19 -13.08 0.66 -6.88
C GLU A 19 -13.32 -0.03 -5.53
N LEU A 20 -12.40 -0.87 -5.09
CA LEU A 20 -12.56 -1.58 -3.83
C LEU A 20 -12.35 -0.68 -2.61
N LEU A 21 -11.81 0.52 -2.81
CA LEU A 21 -11.52 1.44 -1.72
C LEU A 21 -11.61 2.86 -2.26
N GLN A 22 -12.26 3.76 -1.50
CA GLN A 22 -12.42 5.15 -1.91
C GLN A 22 -11.45 6.04 -1.14
N TYR A 23 -11.03 7.15 -1.77
CA TYR A 23 -10.27 8.18 -1.08
C TYR A 23 -11.13 8.83 -0.01
N GLN A 24 -10.49 9.26 1.06
CA GLN A 24 -11.14 9.97 2.15
C GLN A 24 -10.31 11.21 2.47
N ASP A 25 -10.98 12.37 2.55
CA ASP A 25 -10.31 13.65 2.78
C ASP A 25 -9.43 13.60 4.03
N GLY A 26 -8.17 14.03 3.87
CA GLY A 26 -7.22 14.14 4.95
C GLY A 26 -6.82 12.82 5.60
N ALA A 27 -6.99 11.70 4.89
CA ALA A 27 -6.79 10.40 5.50
C ALA A 27 -6.04 9.42 4.62
N ILE A 28 -5.48 8.42 5.29
CA ILE A 28 -5.02 7.18 4.67
C ILE A 28 -6.02 6.12 5.11
N VAL A 29 -6.61 5.42 4.15
CA VAL A 29 -7.51 4.31 4.45
C VAL A 29 -6.99 3.03 3.83
N SER A 30 -7.34 1.90 4.41
CA SER A 30 -6.85 0.61 3.92
C SER A 30 -7.92 -0.47 4.03
N ARG A 31 -7.77 -1.47 3.17
CA ARG A 31 -8.62 -2.65 3.17
C ARG A 31 -7.75 -3.88 2.93
N VAL A 32 -7.78 -4.83 3.85
CA VAL A 32 -7.08 -6.10 3.69
C VAL A 32 -7.90 -6.98 2.78
N LEU A 33 -7.33 -7.37 1.65
CA LEU A 33 -8.02 -8.20 0.65
C LEU A 33 -7.78 -9.68 0.89
N LEU A 34 -6.56 -10.06 1.25
CA LEU A 34 -6.18 -11.43 1.55
C LEU A 34 -5.23 -11.44 2.73
N LYS A 35 -5.35 -12.44 3.58
CA LYS A 35 -4.47 -12.59 4.74
C LYS A 35 -4.37 -14.04 5.12
N ASN A 36 -3.15 -14.52 5.30
CA ASN A 36 -2.88 -15.85 5.85
C ASN A 36 -1.48 -15.86 6.49
N LYS A 37 -1.00 -17.03 6.89
CA LYS A 37 0.32 -17.14 7.53
C LYS A 37 1.47 -16.71 6.63
N GLY A 38 1.29 -16.81 5.32
CA GLY A 38 2.33 -16.46 4.34
C GLY A 38 2.42 -14.97 4.05
N GLY A 39 1.44 -14.18 4.44
CA GLY A 39 1.47 -12.75 4.17
C GLY A 39 0.11 -12.10 4.07
N THR A 40 0.13 -10.87 3.57
CA THR A 40 -1.09 -10.07 3.39
C THR A 40 -1.07 -9.37 2.05
N VAL A 41 -2.26 -9.11 1.53
CA VAL A 41 -2.46 -8.22 0.38
C VAL A 41 -3.44 -7.14 0.83
N THR A 42 -2.98 -5.90 0.85
CA THR A 42 -3.74 -4.77 1.37
C THR A 42 -3.81 -3.66 0.33
N LEU A 43 -4.99 -3.13 0.11
CA LEU A 43 -5.18 -1.96 -0.74
C LEU A 43 -5.20 -0.72 0.15
N PHE A 44 -4.43 0.30 -0.22
CA PHE A 44 -4.37 1.59 0.47
C PHE A 44 -4.85 2.70 -0.46
N ALA A 45 -5.51 3.69 0.12
CA ALA A 45 -5.84 4.93 -0.58
C ALA A 45 -5.33 6.09 0.28
N PHE A 46 -4.44 6.90 -0.31
CA PHE A 46 -3.81 8.04 0.36
C PHE A 46 -4.36 9.33 -0.24
N GLU A 47 -4.85 10.23 0.59
CA GLU A 47 -5.12 11.58 0.13
C GLU A 47 -3.81 12.31 -0.11
N GLN A 48 -3.79 13.28 -1.01
CA GLN A 48 -2.60 14.07 -1.33
C GLN A 48 -1.98 14.67 -0.06
N GLY A 49 -0.68 14.54 0.07
CA GLY A 49 0.09 15.06 1.20
C GLY A 49 0.18 14.12 2.39
N GLU A 50 -0.61 13.06 2.43
CA GLU A 50 -0.52 12.07 3.50
C GLU A 50 0.72 11.20 3.32
N GLN A 51 1.25 10.70 4.43
CA GLN A 51 2.46 9.89 4.37
C GLN A 51 2.51 8.86 5.49
N LEU A 52 3.19 7.75 5.21
CA LEU A 52 3.61 6.79 6.21
C LEU A 52 5.07 7.08 6.52
N SER A 53 5.37 7.36 7.80
CA SER A 53 6.70 7.70 8.26
C SER A 53 7.68 6.57 8.01
N GLU A 54 8.97 6.92 7.98
CA GLU A 54 10.02 5.94 7.83
C GLU A 54 9.96 4.87 8.92
N HIS A 55 10.01 3.62 8.49
CA HIS A 55 10.00 2.46 9.37
C HIS A 55 10.64 1.28 8.65
N THR A 56 10.88 0.20 9.41
CA THR A 56 11.38 -1.06 8.85
C THR A 56 10.35 -2.14 9.14
N ALA A 57 10.37 -3.18 8.31
CA ALA A 57 9.60 -4.39 8.55
C ALA A 57 10.46 -5.60 8.24
N PRO A 58 10.29 -6.72 8.97
CA PRO A 58 11.09 -7.92 8.74
C PRO A 58 10.59 -8.75 7.54
N PHE A 59 9.82 -8.15 6.65
CA PHE A 59 9.20 -8.83 5.51
C PHE A 59 9.57 -8.11 4.23
N GLU A 60 9.67 -8.85 3.14
CA GLU A 60 9.71 -8.23 1.82
C GLU A 60 8.30 -7.85 1.41
N ALA A 61 8.17 -6.72 0.74
CA ALA A 61 6.88 -6.24 0.27
C ALA A 61 6.98 -5.71 -1.15
N LEU A 62 5.90 -5.86 -1.91
CA LEU A 62 5.79 -5.32 -3.25
C LEU A 62 4.71 -4.25 -3.23
N VAL A 63 5.07 -3.06 -3.68
CA VAL A 63 4.12 -1.96 -3.89
C VAL A 63 3.75 -1.93 -5.35
N PHE A 64 2.46 -1.96 -5.65
CA PHE A 64 1.95 -1.75 -7.00
C PHE A 64 1.00 -0.56 -6.96
N VAL A 65 1.33 0.51 -7.71
CA VAL A 65 0.48 1.71 -7.73
C VAL A 65 -0.67 1.48 -8.71
N VAL A 66 -1.89 1.59 -8.20
CA VAL A 66 -3.12 1.33 -8.95
C VAL A 66 -3.66 2.61 -9.58
N ASP A 67 -3.52 3.75 -8.88
CA ASP A 67 -4.04 5.04 -9.29
C ASP A 67 -3.15 6.13 -8.71
N GLY A 68 -2.93 7.20 -9.45
CA GLY A 68 -2.13 8.32 -9.00
C GLY A 68 -0.63 8.05 -9.01
N GLU A 69 0.08 8.79 -8.15
CA GLU A 69 1.54 8.70 -8.07
C GLU A 69 2.01 8.77 -6.62
N ALA A 70 2.85 7.82 -6.26
CA ALA A 70 3.47 7.73 -4.94
C ALA A 70 4.94 8.15 -5.00
N GLU A 71 5.43 8.72 -3.91
CA GLU A 71 6.86 8.86 -3.68
C GLU A 71 7.25 7.85 -2.61
N VAL A 72 8.13 6.93 -2.96
CA VAL A 72 8.60 5.88 -2.06
C VAL A 72 10.06 6.15 -1.76
N GLU A 73 10.40 6.23 -0.47
CA GLU A 73 11.77 6.43 -0.03
C GLU A 73 12.30 5.11 0.54
N ILE A 74 13.45 4.66 0.03
CA ILE A 74 14.09 3.43 0.49
C ILE A 74 15.54 3.76 0.80
N ALA A 75 15.97 3.52 2.04
CA ALA A 75 17.34 3.81 2.51
C ALA A 75 17.75 5.25 2.18
N GLY A 76 16.83 6.20 2.30
CA GLY A 76 17.09 7.61 2.06
C GLY A 76 16.98 8.06 0.61
N GLU A 77 16.75 7.16 -0.33
CA GLU A 77 16.58 7.51 -1.75
C GLU A 77 15.10 7.54 -2.13
N ALA A 78 14.69 8.58 -2.84
CA ALA A 78 13.32 8.76 -3.27
C ALA A 78 13.09 8.19 -4.67
N TYR A 79 11.96 7.51 -4.84
CA TYR A 79 11.55 6.92 -6.11
C TYR A 79 10.11 7.34 -6.39
N GLY A 80 9.87 7.88 -7.59
CA GLY A 80 8.51 8.14 -8.06
C GLY A 80 7.93 6.89 -8.68
N VAL A 81 6.76 6.46 -8.21
CA VAL A 81 6.08 5.27 -8.72
C VAL A 81 4.70 5.68 -9.21
N LYS A 82 4.46 5.48 -10.50
CA LYS A 82 3.23 5.90 -11.16
C LYS A 82 2.27 4.74 -11.30
N SER A 83 1.02 5.05 -11.62
CA SER A 83 0.00 4.05 -11.89
C SER A 83 0.51 2.99 -12.86
N GLY A 84 0.36 1.73 -12.50
CA GLY A 84 0.82 0.59 -13.28
C GLY A 84 2.25 0.17 -12.99
N GLU A 85 2.98 0.93 -12.17
CA GLU A 85 4.36 0.63 -11.83
C GLU A 85 4.47 0.00 -10.45
N THR A 86 5.59 -0.65 -10.19
CA THR A 86 5.83 -1.38 -8.96
C THR A 86 7.23 -1.10 -8.42
N ILE A 87 7.38 -1.23 -7.09
CA ILE A 87 8.68 -1.18 -6.43
C ILE A 87 8.68 -2.17 -5.28
N THR A 88 9.83 -2.81 -5.06
CA THR A 88 10.00 -3.74 -3.94
C THR A 88 10.56 -3.01 -2.73
N LEU A 89 9.99 -3.28 -1.56
CA LEU A 89 10.51 -2.81 -0.28
C LEU A 89 11.27 -3.98 0.36
N PRO A 90 12.63 -3.94 0.36
CA PRO A 90 13.40 -5.03 0.93
C PRO A 90 13.19 -5.16 2.44
N ALA A 91 13.23 -6.38 2.95
CA ALA A 91 13.11 -6.64 4.38
C ALA A 91 14.21 -5.92 5.16
N ASN A 92 13.85 -5.34 6.30
CA ASN A 92 14.76 -4.71 7.25
C ASN A 92 15.48 -3.46 6.72
N ILE A 93 15.04 -2.91 5.61
CA ILE A 93 15.56 -1.66 5.06
C ILE A 93 14.56 -0.54 5.33
N PRO A 94 14.99 0.61 5.88
CA PRO A 94 14.06 1.71 6.17
C PRO A 94 13.37 2.21 4.92
N HIS A 95 12.06 2.42 5.02
CA HIS A 95 11.29 2.95 3.90
C HIS A 95 10.16 3.86 4.41
N ALA A 96 9.73 4.76 3.55
CA ALA A 96 8.62 5.68 3.78
C ALA A 96 7.83 5.83 2.49
N VAL A 97 6.56 6.22 2.62
CA VAL A 97 5.69 6.41 1.46
C VAL A 97 4.95 7.73 1.62
N ARG A 98 4.95 8.54 0.58
CA ARG A 98 4.30 9.84 0.58
C ARG A 98 3.40 10.00 -0.66
N ALA A 99 2.26 10.61 -0.46
CA ALA A 99 1.32 10.88 -1.55
C ALA A 99 1.66 12.20 -2.24
N ALA A 100 2.45 12.13 -3.31
CA ALA A 100 2.73 13.28 -4.17
C ALA A 100 1.44 13.81 -4.79
N THR A 101 0.58 12.90 -5.21
CA THR A 101 -0.83 13.15 -5.53
C THR A 101 -1.63 12.17 -4.68
N ARG A 102 -2.96 12.29 -4.66
CA ARG A 102 -3.74 11.18 -4.11
C ARG A 102 -3.43 9.93 -4.92
N PHE A 103 -3.28 8.80 -4.26
CA PHE A 103 -2.96 7.58 -4.98
C PHE A 103 -3.48 6.36 -4.23
N LYS A 104 -3.62 5.27 -4.98
CA LYS A 104 -3.95 3.96 -4.41
C LYS A 104 -2.82 3.00 -4.72
N MET A 105 -2.46 2.18 -3.74
CA MET A 105 -1.46 1.14 -3.94
C MET A 105 -1.94 -0.19 -3.38
N LEU A 106 -1.53 -1.25 -4.04
CA LEU A 106 -1.68 -2.60 -3.53
C LEU A 106 -0.35 -2.99 -2.89
N LEU A 107 -0.38 -3.35 -1.63
CA LEU A 107 0.80 -3.77 -0.89
C LEU A 107 0.70 -5.27 -0.63
N THR A 108 1.63 -6.02 -1.20
CA THR A 108 1.75 -7.46 -0.97
C THR A 108 2.94 -7.69 -0.06
N MET A 109 2.69 -8.24 1.12
CA MET A 109 3.74 -8.50 2.11
C MET A 109 3.89 -10.00 2.26
N ILE A 110 5.13 -10.47 2.11
CA ILE A 110 5.44 -11.90 2.15
C ILE A 110 6.26 -12.20 3.39
N ARG A 111 5.79 -13.16 4.18
CA ARG A 111 6.52 -13.64 5.35
C ARG A 111 7.38 -14.82 4.96
N ALA A 112 8.61 -14.80 5.42
CA ALA A 112 9.52 -15.92 5.22
C ALA A 112 9.19 -17.05 6.19
#